data_844467fcf2234040428bebad42a7b7cf
#
_entry.id   844467fcf2234040428bebad42a7b7cf
#
_cell.length_a   1.000
_cell.length_b   1.000
_cell.length_c   1.000
_cell.angle_alpha   90.00
_cell.angle_beta   90.00
_cell.angle_gamma   90.00
#
_symmetry.space_group_name_H-M   'P 1'
#
loop_
_entity.id
_entity.type
_entity.pdbx_description
1 polymer ?
#
loop_
_entity_poly.entity_id
_entity_poly.type
_entity_poly.pdbx_seq_one_letter_code
_entity_poly.pdbx_strand_id
1 'polypeptide(L)'
;MKNSLYENCNLCPRNCGVNRFEKTGFCGETSEIKIACGTLHFGEEPPVTALGGSGTIFLTGCNLRCAFCQNYQISQKGMGKTLSADEFADLCLSLESNGAENVNLVTGSHHIPAIAEGLERAKVKGLKIPVCWNSSAYENIEALELLDGLVDIWLPDMKTLNPMISDEVFKAKDYPKVAKKAIRWMMEHSTLKFETVAEKNDKDSVKRHGSSQIEKMISGVIIRHLVLPGRIDDTRLVLDWLKNHADGKACISLMSQYTPVEVSEKDFSKEEIESREKSLQSFQHRLMNQNEFDEIRNLIDEYNFEYLFYQELTSDTDWLPDFNKFQPFSNELSKTIWHWNGER
;
A
#
# COMPACT_ATOMS: atom_id res chain seq x y z
N MET A 1 24.65 -0.24 -12.37
CA MET A 1 24.29 0.46 -11.12
C MET A 1 23.06 -0.16 -10.43
N LYS A 2 21.92 -0.40 -11.10
CA LYS A 2 20.72 -0.96 -10.42
C LYS A 2 20.97 -2.32 -9.72
N ASN A 3 21.75 -3.21 -10.32
CA ASN A 3 22.06 -4.53 -9.78
C ASN A 3 23.03 -4.54 -8.58
N SER A 4 23.88 -3.51 -8.44
CA SER A 4 24.83 -3.43 -7.31
C SER A 4 24.13 -3.28 -5.94
N LEU A 5 22.91 -2.74 -5.92
CA LEU A 5 22.10 -2.64 -4.70
C LEU A 5 21.62 -3.99 -4.16
N TYR A 6 21.63 -5.03 -4.99
CA TYR A 6 21.30 -6.40 -4.59
C TYR A 6 22.52 -7.20 -4.10
N GLU A 7 23.74 -6.87 -4.56
CA GLU A 7 24.96 -7.58 -4.17
C GLU A 7 25.28 -7.42 -2.66
N ASN A 8 24.96 -6.24 -2.10
CA ASN A 8 25.04 -5.93 -0.68
C ASN A 8 23.79 -5.16 -0.27
N CYS A 9 22.68 -5.88 -0.04
CA CYS A 9 21.33 -5.32 0.02
C CYS A 9 21.18 -4.21 1.08
N ASN A 10 20.95 -2.99 0.62
CA ASN A 10 20.67 -1.79 1.40
C ASN A 10 19.47 -0.97 0.86
N LEU A 11 18.55 -1.62 0.13
CA LEU A 11 17.37 -0.99 -0.49
C LEU A 11 16.42 -0.37 0.53
N CYS A 12 16.38 -0.89 1.73
CA CYS A 12 15.51 -0.40 2.80
C CYS A 12 16.30 -0.32 4.12
N PRO A 13 15.78 0.33 5.15
CA PRO A 13 16.46 0.49 6.45
C PRO A 13 16.79 -0.80 7.19
N ARG A 14 16.35 -1.96 6.71
CA ARG A 14 16.79 -3.27 7.22
C ARG A 14 18.28 -3.50 7.01
N ASN A 15 18.86 -2.91 5.96
CA ASN A 15 20.29 -2.98 5.65
C ASN A 15 20.85 -4.41 5.80
N CYS A 16 20.19 -5.38 5.16
CA CYS A 16 20.49 -6.81 5.37
C CYS A 16 21.93 -7.19 5.01
N GLY A 17 22.56 -6.45 4.08
CA GLY A 17 23.93 -6.70 3.64
C GLY A 17 24.12 -8.04 2.89
N VAL A 18 23.05 -8.74 2.56
CA VAL A 18 23.12 -10.03 1.85
C VAL A 18 23.20 -9.82 0.34
N ASN A 19 23.86 -10.75 -0.36
CA ASN A 19 23.77 -10.84 -1.80
C ASN A 19 22.42 -11.47 -2.19
N ARG A 20 21.50 -10.62 -2.70
CA ARG A 20 20.13 -11.02 -3.05
C ARG A 20 20.05 -11.91 -4.30
N PHE A 21 21.14 -12.06 -5.05
CA PHE A 21 21.24 -13.05 -6.13
C PHE A 21 21.43 -14.49 -5.60
N GLU A 22 21.89 -14.64 -4.35
CA GLU A 22 22.20 -15.93 -3.75
C GLU A 22 21.32 -16.28 -2.56
N LYS A 23 20.87 -15.25 -1.82
CA LYS A 23 20.14 -15.41 -0.53
C LYS A 23 18.96 -14.43 -0.45
N THR A 24 17.97 -14.79 0.33
CA THR A 24 16.86 -13.90 0.65
C THR A 24 17.27 -12.87 1.73
N GLY A 25 16.71 -11.65 1.64
CA GLY A 25 16.83 -10.64 2.70
C GLY A 25 15.80 -10.86 3.81
N PHE A 26 15.68 -9.89 4.72
CA PHE A 26 14.63 -9.86 5.76
C PHE A 26 13.22 -9.95 5.14
N CYS A 27 13.04 -9.40 3.95
CA CYS A 27 11.78 -9.44 3.20
C CYS A 27 11.34 -10.84 2.76
N GLY A 28 12.22 -11.84 2.82
CA GLY A 28 11.96 -13.21 2.38
C GLY A 28 12.23 -13.46 0.89
N GLU A 29 12.66 -12.44 0.12
CA GLU A 29 12.77 -12.51 -1.34
C GLU A 29 14.22 -12.37 -1.84
N THR A 30 14.46 -12.86 -3.06
CA THR A 30 15.70 -12.69 -3.85
C THR A 30 15.65 -11.38 -4.68
N SER A 31 16.56 -11.20 -5.63
CA SER A 31 16.56 -10.05 -6.56
C SER A 31 15.44 -10.10 -7.61
N GLU A 32 14.81 -11.25 -7.81
CA GLU A 32 13.78 -11.46 -8.84
C GLU A 32 12.41 -10.94 -8.37
N ILE A 33 11.65 -10.32 -9.29
CA ILE A 33 10.28 -9.86 -9.00
C ILE A 33 9.38 -11.07 -8.79
N LYS A 34 8.70 -11.12 -7.64
CA LYS A 34 7.73 -12.16 -7.35
C LYS A 34 6.35 -11.55 -7.09
N ILE A 35 5.33 -12.07 -7.75
CA ILE A 35 3.97 -11.50 -7.78
C ILE A 35 2.95 -12.58 -7.43
N ALA A 36 1.97 -12.22 -6.62
CA ALA A 36 0.87 -13.07 -6.25
C ALA A 36 -0.34 -12.91 -7.17
N CYS A 37 -0.78 -11.66 -7.44
CA CYS A 37 -1.85 -11.43 -8.40
C CYS A 37 -1.79 -10.03 -9.00
N GLY A 38 -2.45 -9.86 -10.16
CA GLY A 38 -2.77 -8.60 -10.81
C GLY A 38 -4.28 -8.51 -11.00
N THR A 39 -4.91 -7.42 -10.54
CA THR A 39 -6.36 -7.26 -10.50
C THR A 39 -6.78 -5.83 -10.79
N LEU A 40 -7.99 -5.63 -11.33
CA LEU A 40 -8.68 -4.34 -11.22
C LEU A 40 -9.29 -4.27 -9.83
N HIS A 41 -8.82 -3.34 -8.99
CA HIS A 41 -9.25 -3.19 -7.61
C HIS A 41 -10.08 -1.91 -7.44
N PHE A 42 -11.24 -2.03 -6.82
CA PHE A 42 -12.21 -0.94 -6.66
C PHE A 42 -12.27 -0.39 -5.22
N GLY A 43 -11.42 -0.89 -4.33
CA GLY A 43 -11.37 -0.51 -2.91
C GLY A 43 -10.29 0.52 -2.55
N GLU A 44 -9.54 1.07 -3.51
CA GLU A 44 -8.59 2.15 -3.26
C GLU A 44 -9.31 3.51 -3.12
N GLU A 45 -8.59 4.56 -2.81
CA GLU A 45 -9.11 5.92 -2.72
C GLU A 45 -9.82 6.34 -4.02
N PRO A 46 -10.91 7.13 -3.91
CA PRO A 46 -11.72 7.48 -5.08
C PRO A 46 -10.94 8.02 -6.28
N PRO A 47 -9.92 8.91 -6.13
CA PRO A 47 -9.16 9.39 -7.29
C PRO A 47 -8.21 8.35 -7.91
N VAL A 48 -7.86 7.31 -7.16
CA VAL A 48 -7.02 6.19 -7.64
C VAL A 48 -7.88 5.17 -8.38
N THR A 49 -9.07 4.90 -7.86
CA THR A 49 -10.03 3.95 -8.43
C THR A 49 -10.72 4.51 -9.66
N ALA A 50 -11.10 5.78 -9.63
CA ALA A 50 -11.90 6.49 -10.64
C ALA A 50 -13.07 5.66 -11.19
N LEU A 51 -13.10 5.33 -12.49
CA LEU A 51 -14.18 4.56 -13.15
C LEU A 51 -13.79 3.09 -13.40
N GLY A 52 -12.55 2.87 -13.86
CA GLY A 52 -12.10 1.55 -14.34
C GLY A 52 -11.46 0.67 -13.26
N GLY A 53 -11.27 1.22 -12.07
CA GLY A 53 -10.54 0.55 -10.99
C GLY A 53 -9.01 0.71 -11.08
N SER A 54 -8.34 0.49 -9.97
CA SER A 54 -6.88 0.50 -9.88
C SER A 54 -6.31 -0.82 -10.38
N GLY A 55 -5.38 -0.80 -11.33
CA GLY A 55 -4.66 -1.97 -11.83
C GLY A 55 -3.62 -2.44 -10.83
N THR A 56 -4.06 -3.12 -9.78
CA THR A 56 -3.26 -3.43 -8.61
C THR A 56 -2.45 -4.70 -8.79
N ILE A 57 -1.13 -4.61 -8.62
CA ILE A 57 -0.17 -5.73 -8.62
C ILE A 57 0.27 -5.98 -7.17
N PHE A 58 -0.07 -7.14 -6.63
CA PHE A 58 0.32 -7.57 -5.30
C PHE A 58 1.66 -8.31 -5.36
N LEU A 59 2.73 -7.64 -4.89
CA LEU A 59 4.06 -8.22 -4.82
C LEU A 59 4.21 -9.12 -3.59
N THR A 60 5.07 -10.15 -3.73
CA THR A 60 5.38 -11.09 -2.67
C THR A 60 6.55 -10.59 -1.83
N GLY A 61 6.55 -10.93 -0.54
CA GLY A 61 7.55 -10.44 0.42
C GLY A 61 7.21 -9.05 0.97
N CYS A 62 7.89 -8.66 2.05
CA CYS A 62 7.72 -7.34 2.66
C CYS A 62 8.91 -7.00 3.57
N ASN A 63 9.33 -5.74 3.58
CA ASN A 63 10.38 -5.25 4.47
C ASN A 63 9.88 -4.91 5.89
N LEU A 64 8.58 -5.06 6.15
CA LEU A 64 7.97 -5.04 7.48
C LEU A 64 7.43 -6.43 7.85
N ARG A 65 7.12 -6.62 9.12
CA ARG A 65 6.51 -7.85 9.67
C ARG A 65 5.31 -7.48 10.54
N CYS A 66 4.35 -6.75 9.93
CA CYS A 66 3.17 -6.28 10.65
C CYS A 66 2.41 -7.45 11.29
N ALA A 67 2.16 -7.37 12.59
CA ALA A 67 1.47 -8.43 13.33
C ALA A 67 0.02 -8.63 12.88
N PHE A 68 -0.62 -7.62 12.30
CA PHE A 68 -1.99 -7.67 11.76
C PHE A 68 -2.06 -7.67 10.24
N CYS A 69 -1.00 -8.12 9.53
CA CYS A 69 -0.97 -8.05 8.08
C CYS A 69 -2.11 -8.87 7.45
N GLN A 70 -3.01 -8.20 6.73
CA GLN A 70 -4.09 -8.85 5.98
C GLN A 70 -3.54 -9.70 4.83
N ASN A 71 -2.44 -9.24 4.22
CA ASN A 71 -1.77 -9.89 3.11
C ASN A 71 -0.65 -10.85 3.57
N TYR A 72 -0.75 -11.48 4.75
CA TYR A 72 0.34 -12.30 5.31
C TYR A 72 0.71 -13.49 4.42
N GLN A 73 -0.23 -14.05 3.67
CA GLN A 73 -0.01 -15.16 2.75
C GLN A 73 1.06 -14.84 1.71
N ILE A 74 1.07 -13.62 1.19
CA ILE A 74 2.05 -13.16 0.21
C ILE A 74 3.24 -12.48 0.87
N SER A 75 3.01 -11.61 1.87
CA SER A 75 4.06 -10.79 2.47
C SER A 75 4.99 -11.54 3.43
N GLN A 76 4.52 -12.65 4.04
CA GLN A 76 5.26 -13.42 5.05
C GLN A 76 5.42 -14.91 4.70
N LYS A 77 4.51 -15.48 3.89
CA LYS A 77 4.55 -16.90 3.50
C LYS A 77 5.08 -17.11 2.08
N GLY A 78 5.36 -16.02 1.36
CA GLY A 78 6.06 -16.09 0.08
C GLY A 78 5.23 -16.70 -1.06
N MET A 79 3.89 -16.66 -0.98
CA MET A 79 2.99 -17.11 -2.03
C MET A 79 3.10 -16.19 -3.25
N GLY A 80 3.41 -16.76 -4.42
CA GLY A 80 3.57 -15.99 -5.65
C GLY A 80 4.45 -16.70 -6.69
N LYS A 81 4.56 -16.13 -7.89
CA LYS A 81 5.38 -16.60 -9.01
C LYS A 81 6.38 -15.52 -9.41
N THR A 82 7.61 -15.95 -9.66
CA THR A 82 8.66 -15.09 -10.22
C THR A 82 8.35 -14.72 -11.66
N LEU A 83 8.49 -13.44 -12.00
CA LEU A 83 8.36 -12.92 -13.35
C LEU A 83 9.66 -12.24 -13.78
N SER A 84 10.00 -12.39 -15.05
CA SER A 84 11.02 -11.56 -15.71
C SER A 84 10.55 -10.12 -15.85
N ALA A 85 11.45 -9.17 -16.11
CA ALA A 85 11.11 -7.78 -16.35
C ALA A 85 10.17 -7.59 -17.58
N ASP A 86 10.27 -8.46 -18.59
CA ASP A 86 9.35 -8.44 -19.73
C ASP A 86 7.96 -8.96 -19.39
N GLU A 87 7.85 -10.07 -18.63
CA GLU A 87 6.55 -10.57 -18.16
C GLU A 87 5.87 -9.58 -17.21
N PHE A 88 6.65 -8.90 -16.37
CA PHE A 88 6.12 -7.81 -15.52
C PHE A 88 5.58 -6.65 -16.37
N ALA A 89 6.33 -6.23 -17.40
CA ALA A 89 5.89 -5.19 -18.32
C ALA A 89 4.60 -5.59 -19.05
N ASP A 90 4.51 -6.85 -19.51
CA ASP A 90 3.30 -7.38 -20.17
C ASP A 90 2.11 -7.44 -19.23
N LEU A 91 2.31 -7.73 -17.94
CA LEU A 91 1.25 -7.65 -16.92
C LEU A 91 0.74 -6.20 -16.75
N CYS A 92 1.64 -5.20 -16.69
CA CYS A 92 1.24 -3.79 -16.63
C CYS A 92 0.36 -3.40 -17.84
N LEU A 93 0.75 -3.79 -19.05
CA LEU A 93 -0.02 -3.53 -20.27
C LEU A 93 -1.34 -4.31 -20.30
N SER A 94 -1.37 -5.52 -19.74
CA SER A 94 -2.60 -6.30 -19.61
C SER A 94 -3.62 -5.62 -18.69
N LEU A 95 -3.18 -5.03 -17.57
CA LEU A 95 -4.05 -4.25 -16.69
C LEU A 95 -4.60 -3.02 -17.42
N GLU A 96 -3.76 -2.24 -18.12
CA GLU A 96 -4.18 -1.11 -18.95
C GLU A 96 -5.21 -1.52 -19.99
N SER A 97 -4.96 -2.59 -20.74
CA SER A 97 -5.87 -3.09 -21.79
C SER A 97 -7.21 -3.61 -21.25
N ASN A 98 -7.26 -3.97 -19.96
CA ASN A 98 -8.48 -4.35 -19.26
C ASN A 98 -9.21 -3.16 -18.61
N GLY A 99 -8.72 -1.93 -18.82
CA GLY A 99 -9.39 -0.70 -18.40
C GLY A 99 -8.93 -0.14 -17.05
N ALA A 100 -7.77 -0.57 -16.54
CA ALA A 100 -7.19 0.00 -15.33
C ALA A 100 -6.91 1.50 -15.49
N GLU A 101 -7.16 2.27 -14.44
CA GLU A 101 -6.90 3.72 -14.41
C GLU A 101 -5.43 4.05 -14.11
N ASN A 102 -4.71 3.12 -13.50
CA ASN A 102 -3.29 3.19 -13.16
C ASN A 102 -2.71 1.78 -13.02
N VAL A 103 -1.38 1.68 -12.89
CA VAL A 103 -0.69 0.48 -12.41
C VAL A 103 -0.28 0.73 -10.97
N ASN A 104 -0.91 0.05 -10.01
CA ASN A 104 -0.71 0.23 -8.59
C ASN A 104 0.16 -0.90 -8.01
N LEU A 105 1.37 -0.58 -7.57
CA LEU A 105 2.38 -1.51 -7.11
C LEU A 105 2.36 -1.62 -5.59
N VAL A 106 1.74 -2.68 -5.06
CA VAL A 106 1.57 -2.88 -3.62
C VAL A 106 2.78 -3.58 -3.02
N THR A 107 3.44 -2.91 -2.06
CA THR A 107 4.56 -3.45 -1.26
C THR A 107 5.79 -3.81 -2.10
N GLY A 108 6.22 -2.91 -3.00
CA GLY A 108 7.34 -3.13 -3.91
C GLY A 108 8.73 -2.77 -3.37
N SER A 109 8.87 -2.21 -2.17
CA SER A 109 10.10 -1.59 -1.62
C SER A 109 11.36 -2.46 -1.70
N HIS A 110 11.21 -3.77 -1.61
CA HIS A 110 12.32 -4.74 -1.65
C HIS A 110 12.69 -5.20 -3.07
N HIS A 111 11.91 -4.78 -4.08
CA HIS A 111 12.11 -5.09 -5.49
C HIS A 111 12.35 -3.84 -6.36
N ILE A 112 12.58 -2.67 -5.78
CA ILE A 112 12.70 -1.38 -6.50
C ILE A 112 13.59 -1.45 -7.75
N PRO A 113 14.84 -1.99 -7.74
CA PRO A 113 15.66 -2.01 -8.94
C PRO A 113 15.06 -2.84 -10.09
N ALA A 114 14.49 -3.99 -9.78
CA ALA A 114 13.87 -4.87 -10.77
C ALA A 114 12.53 -4.29 -11.27
N ILE A 115 11.74 -3.67 -10.40
CA ILE A 115 10.51 -2.97 -10.77
C ILE A 115 10.83 -1.78 -11.67
N ALA A 116 11.85 -0.99 -11.35
CA ALA A 116 12.28 0.13 -12.20
C ALA A 116 12.67 -0.33 -13.61
N GLU A 117 13.38 -1.47 -13.74
CA GLU A 117 13.66 -2.06 -15.04
C GLU A 117 12.40 -2.48 -15.78
N GLY A 118 11.47 -3.17 -15.07
CA GLY A 118 10.21 -3.62 -15.65
C GLY A 118 9.31 -2.45 -16.10
N LEU A 119 9.23 -1.37 -15.33
CA LEU A 119 8.49 -0.16 -15.70
C LEU A 119 9.10 0.55 -16.91
N GLU A 120 10.44 0.65 -17.01
CA GLU A 120 11.11 1.17 -18.19
C GLU A 120 10.72 0.38 -19.44
N ARG A 121 10.68 -0.96 -19.34
CA ARG A 121 10.24 -1.84 -20.43
C ARG A 121 8.76 -1.63 -20.77
N ALA A 122 7.90 -1.51 -19.75
CA ALA A 122 6.47 -1.25 -19.94
C ALA A 122 6.23 0.09 -20.67
N LYS A 123 6.93 1.16 -20.27
CA LYS A 123 6.87 2.47 -20.95
C LYS A 123 7.36 2.37 -22.41
N VAL A 124 8.45 1.64 -22.68
CA VAL A 124 8.93 1.39 -24.06
C VAL A 124 7.91 0.61 -24.88
N LYS A 125 7.21 -0.36 -24.28
CA LYS A 125 6.13 -1.13 -24.91
C LYS A 125 4.82 -0.33 -25.07
N GLY A 126 4.72 0.87 -24.51
CA GLY A 126 3.62 1.81 -24.74
C GLY A 126 2.63 1.97 -23.58
N LEU A 127 2.98 1.62 -22.35
CA LEU A 127 2.19 1.93 -21.14
C LEU A 127 1.97 3.44 -21.03
N LYS A 128 0.70 3.87 -20.88
CA LYS A 128 0.28 5.28 -20.88
C LYS A 128 -0.37 5.72 -19.57
N ILE A 129 -0.99 4.77 -18.84
CA ILE A 129 -1.65 5.09 -17.57
C ILE A 129 -0.64 5.39 -16.48
N PRO A 130 -0.98 6.22 -15.46
CA PRO A 130 -0.10 6.54 -14.36
C PRO A 130 0.37 5.29 -13.60
N VAL A 131 1.56 5.35 -13.03
CA VAL A 131 2.10 4.34 -12.11
C VAL A 131 1.93 4.82 -10.68
N CYS A 132 1.30 4.01 -9.83
CA CYS A 132 1.09 4.27 -8.41
C CYS A 132 2.01 3.39 -7.56
N TRP A 133 2.73 3.99 -6.62
CA TRP A 133 3.60 3.32 -5.65
C TRP A 133 2.93 3.24 -4.29
N ASN A 134 2.37 2.07 -3.97
CA ASN A 134 1.63 1.80 -2.75
C ASN A 134 2.54 1.08 -1.75
N SER A 135 3.06 1.81 -0.78
CA SER A 135 4.10 1.31 0.11
C SER A 135 3.88 1.67 1.58
N SER A 136 4.64 1.02 2.44
CA SER A 136 4.69 1.35 3.87
C SER A 136 5.55 2.56 4.19
N ALA A 137 6.10 3.26 3.22
CA ALA A 137 7.08 4.35 3.40
C ALA A 137 8.36 3.95 4.19
N TYR A 138 8.67 2.65 4.28
CA TYR A 138 9.88 2.16 4.95
C TYR A 138 10.99 1.89 3.93
N GLU A 139 11.48 2.97 3.31
CA GLU A 139 12.41 2.95 2.18
C GLU A 139 13.58 3.90 2.41
N ASN A 140 14.74 3.54 1.85
CA ASN A 140 15.88 4.45 1.73
C ASN A 140 15.67 5.38 0.54
N ILE A 141 16.10 6.63 0.64
CA ILE A 141 15.93 7.64 -0.42
C ILE A 141 16.66 7.20 -1.71
N GLU A 142 17.85 6.65 -1.57
CA GLU A 142 18.66 6.16 -2.69
C GLU A 142 17.94 5.06 -3.50
N ALA A 143 17.02 4.34 -2.87
CA ALA A 143 16.16 3.39 -3.58
C ALA A 143 14.98 4.09 -4.26
N LEU A 144 14.35 5.06 -3.59
CA LEU A 144 13.25 5.85 -4.18
C LEU A 144 13.68 6.64 -5.41
N GLU A 145 14.92 7.15 -5.43
CA GLU A 145 15.50 7.86 -6.58
C GLU A 145 15.50 7.01 -7.87
N LEU A 146 15.51 5.67 -7.77
CA LEU A 146 15.39 4.79 -8.93
C LEU A 146 13.97 4.78 -9.55
N LEU A 147 12.98 5.24 -8.81
CA LEU A 147 11.59 5.33 -9.23
C LEU A 147 11.21 6.74 -9.71
N ASP A 148 12.10 7.71 -9.54
CA ASP A 148 11.88 9.08 -10.00
C ASP A 148 11.66 9.12 -11.53
N GLY A 149 10.61 9.82 -11.97
CA GLY A 149 10.17 9.83 -13.37
C GLY A 149 9.55 8.52 -13.89
N LEU A 150 9.48 7.46 -13.06
CA LEU A 150 8.78 6.21 -13.37
C LEU A 150 7.43 6.12 -12.65
N VAL A 151 7.34 6.65 -11.45
CA VAL A 151 6.15 6.69 -10.60
C VAL A 151 5.54 8.08 -10.67
N ASP A 152 4.22 8.13 -10.83
CA ASP A 152 3.43 9.35 -10.95
C ASP A 152 2.65 9.64 -9.66
N ILE A 153 2.12 8.61 -9.01
CA ILE A 153 1.29 8.68 -7.81
C ILE A 153 2.00 7.93 -6.67
N TRP A 154 2.21 8.61 -5.56
CA TRP A 154 2.77 8.01 -4.35
C TRP A 154 1.67 7.79 -3.33
N LEU A 155 1.53 6.55 -2.85
CA LEU A 155 0.49 6.13 -1.90
C LEU A 155 1.15 5.53 -0.64
N PRO A 156 1.91 6.35 0.13
CA PRO A 156 2.61 5.88 1.32
C PRO A 156 1.67 5.73 2.52
N ASP A 157 1.89 4.69 3.33
CA ASP A 157 1.29 4.59 4.65
C ASP A 157 2.14 5.34 5.70
N MET A 158 1.53 6.23 6.48
CA MET A 158 2.05 6.71 7.75
C MET A 158 1.43 5.87 8.88
N LYS A 159 2.01 4.69 9.15
CA LYS A 159 1.39 3.68 10.03
C LYS A 159 1.33 4.10 11.49
N THR A 160 2.36 4.78 12.00
CA THR A 160 2.47 5.26 13.39
C THR A 160 3.61 6.28 13.51
N LEU A 161 3.52 7.18 14.46
CA LEU A 161 4.63 8.01 14.89
C LEU A 161 5.17 7.64 16.27
N ASN A 162 4.62 6.58 16.89
CA ASN A 162 5.07 6.05 18.17
C ASN A 162 6.13 4.96 17.96
N PRO A 163 7.41 5.15 18.43
CA PRO A 163 8.48 4.17 18.25
C PRO A 163 8.24 2.84 18.96
N MET A 164 7.44 2.82 20.03
CA MET A 164 7.09 1.57 20.72
C MET A 164 6.13 0.74 19.88
N ILE A 165 5.07 1.36 19.33
CA ILE A 165 4.14 0.67 18.44
C ILE A 165 4.89 0.16 17.21
N SER A 166 5.79 0.99 16.62
CA SER A 166 6.51 0.59 15.42
C SER A 166 7.49 -0.56 15.67
N ASP A 167 8.10 -0.64 16.84
CA ASP A 167 8.98 -1.75 17.24
C ASP A 167 8.18 -3.03 17.48
N GLU A 168 7.13 -2.94 18.26
CA GLU A 168 6.33 -4.09 18.66
C GLU A 168 5.50 -4.67 17.51
N VAL A 169 4.80 -3.82 16.76
CA VAL A 169 3.82 -4.23 15.75
C VAL A 169 4.46 -4.46 14.37
N PHE A 170 5.45 -3.64 13.99
CA PHE A 170 6.06 -3.67 12.65
C PHE A 170 7.50 -4.19 12.64
N LYS A 171 8.08 -4.46 13.82
CA LYS A 171 9.49 -4.85 13.99
C LYS A 171 10.45 -3.82 13.37
N ALA A 172 10.14 -2.53 13.50
CA ALA A 172 10.86 -1.42 12.88
C ALA A 172 10.85 -0.18 13.77
N LYS A 173 11.68 -0.16 14.82
CA LYS A 173 11.73 0.91 15.82
C LYS A 173 11.98 2.30 15.22
N ASP A 174 12.75 2.36 14.14
CA ASP A 174 13.11 3.59 13.42
C ASP A 174 12.06 4.02 12.38
N TYR A 175 10.97 3.25 12.22
CA TYR A 175 9.92 3.50 11.23
C TYR A 175 9.41 4.95 11.21
N PRO A 176 9.10 5.61 12.36
CA PRO A 176 8.59 6.99 12.35
C PRO A 176 9.57 7.99 11.70
N LYS A 177 10.87 7.78 11.91
CA LYS A 177 11.91 8.66 11.33
C LYS A 177 12.04 8.41 9.83
N VAL A 178 12.07 7.15 9.43
CA VAL A 178 12.21 6.74 8.03
C VAL A 178 11.00 7.17 7.21
N ALA A 179 9.79 6.84 7.67
CA ALA A 179 8.55 7.18 6.97
C ALA A 179 8.41 8.69 6.75
N LYS A 180 8.69 9.51 7.78
CA LYS A 180 8.70 10.97 7.63
C LYS A 180 9.69 11.46 6.57
N LYS A 181 10.87 10.84 6.44
CA LYS A 181 11.87 11.21 5.44
C LYS A 181 11.41 10.81 4.04
N ALA A 182 10.93 9.57 3.87
CA ALA A 182 10.44 9.06 2.61
C ALA A 182 9.23 9.86 2.07
N ILE A 183 8.24 10.11 2.93
CA ILE A 183 7.04 10.88 2.55
C ILE A 183 7.38 12.32 2.16
N ARG A 184 8.30 12.98 2.88
CA ARG A 184 8.76 14.33 2.48
C ARG A 184 9.39 14.30 1.10
N TRP A 185 10.28 13.35 0.84
CA TRP A 185 10.89 13.18 -0.48
C TRP A 185 9.83 12.99 -1.57
N MET A 186 8.83 12.13 -1.35
CA MET A 186 7.73 11.91 -2.29
C MET A 186 6.95 13.20 -2.58
N MET A 187 6.65 14.02 -1.56
CA MET A 187 5.98 15.31 -1.73
C MET A 187 6.83 16.36 -2.46
N GLU A 188 8.15 16.29 -2.31
CA GLU A 188 9.10 17.20 -2.98
C GLU A 188 9.27 16.84 -4.47
N HIS A 189 9.05 15.56 -4.85
CA HIS A 189 9.23 15.03 -6.21
C HIS A 189 7.91 14.81 -6.97
N SER A 190 6.77 15.16 -6.38
CA SER A 190 5.46 15.01 -7.03
C SER A 190 4.52 16.15 -6.67
N THR A 191 3.72 16.57 -7.65
CA THR A 191 2.74 17.65 -7.47
C THR A 191 1.34 17.09 -7.69
N LEU A 192 0.37 17.50 -6.87
CA LEU A 192 -1.03 17.11 -7.01
C LEU A 192 -1.59 17.57 -8.36
N LYS A 193 -2.07 16.61 -9.16
CA LYS A 193 -2.78 16.85 -10.41
C LYS A 193 -3.92 15.87 -10.55
N PHE A 194 -5.10 16.43 -10.90
CA PHE A 194 -6.31 15.67 -11.14
C PHE A 194 -6.83 15.96 -12.55
N GLU A 195 -7.57 15.00 -13.08
CA GLU A 195 -8.30 15.10 -14.34
C GLU A 195 -9.77 14.72 -14.09
N THR A 196 -10.69 15.52 -14.58
CA THR A 196 -12.14 15.19 -14.53
C THR A 196 -12.42 14.15 -15.61
N VAL A 197 -12.87 12.95 -15.19
CA VAL A 197 -13.15 11.84 -16.11
C VAL A 197 -14.63 11.63 -16.40
N ALA A 198 -15.53 12.11 -15.51
CA ALA A 198 -16.97 12.11 -15.71
C ALA A 198 -17.67 13.11 -14.79
N GLU A 199 -18.88 13.52 -15.21
CA GLU A 199 -19.83 14.18 -14.32
C GLU A 199 -20.75 13.12 -13.70
N LYS A 200 -21.03 13.25 -12.39
CA LYS A 200 -21.99 12.36 -11.71
C LYS A 200 -23.39 12.65 -12.22
N ASN A 201 -24.07 11.64 -12.80
CA ASN A 201 -25.49 11.68 -13.03
C ASN A 201 -26.25 11.50 -11.71
N ASP A 202 -27.36 12.20 -11.51
CA ASP A 202 -28.22 12.14 -10.31
C ASP A 202 -28.65 10.71 -9.89
N LYS A 203 -28.51 9.72 -10.78
CA LYS A 203 -28.86 8.32 -10.53
C LYS A 203 -27.74 7.51 -9.85
N ASP A 204 -26.50 7.99 -9.89
CA ASP A 204 -25.33 7.30 -9.34
C ASP A 204 -24.92 7.86 -7.96
N SER A 205 -25.88 8.41 -7.22
CA SER A 205 -25.70 9.06 -5.92
C SER A 205 -25.31 8.10 -4.79
N VAL A 206 -24.19 7.41 -4.91
CA VAL A 206 -23.41 7.03 -3.74
C VAL A 206 -22.74 8.33 -3.28
N LYS A 207 -23.14 8.84 -2.11
CA LYS A 207 -22.60 10.06 -1.48
C LYS A 207 -21.09 9.92 -1.29
N ARG A 208 -20.32 10.31 -2.29
CA ARG A 208 -18.88 10.49 -2.19
C ARG A 208 -18.61 12.00 -2.26
N HIS A 209 -18.37 12.60 -1.09
CA HIS A 209 -17.80 13.94 -0.89
C HIS A 209 -18.21 15.03 -1.88
N GLY A 210 -19.43 15.56 -1.79
CA GLY A 210 -19.81 16.92 -2.22
C GLY A 210 -19.54 17.36 -3.68
N SER A 211 -18.66 16.70 -4.42
CA SER A 211 -18.34 16.99 -5.81
C SER A 211 -19.33 16.30 -6.75
N SER A 212 -19.83 17.04 -7.75
CA SER A 212 -20.63 16.50 -8.86
C SER A 212 -19.78 15.82 -9.93
N GLN A 213 -18.45 15.81 -9.77
CA GLN A 213 -17.48 15.31 -10.74
C GLN A 213 -16.72 14.11 -10.19
N ILE A 214 -16.33 13.19 -11.08
CA ILE A 214 -15.39 12.11 -10.77
C ILE A 214 -14.03 12.55 -11.24
N GLU A 215 -13.12 12.70 -10.29
CA GLU A 215 -11.75 13.11 -10.54
C GLU A 215 -10.81 11.90 -10.44
N LYS A 216 -9.88 11.82 -11.38
CA LYS A 216 -8.80 10.85 -11.42
C LYS A 216 -7.49 11.55 -11.07
N MET A 217 -6.73 11.00 -10.15
CA MET A 217 -5.38 11.49 -9.86
C MET A 217 -4.42 11.07 -10.98
N ILE A 218 -3.68 12.04 -11.51
CA ILE A 218 -2.66 11.84 -12.54
C ILE A 218 -1.26 11.83 -11.93
N SER A 219 -1.03 12.65 -10.93
CA SER A 219 0.20 12.66 -10.12
C SER A 219 -0.05 13.23 -8.73
N GLY A 220 0.84 12.93 -7.80
CA GLY A 220 0.77 13.50 -6.46
C GLY A 220 1.00 12.46 -5.36
N VAL A 221 0.68 12.85 -4.14
CA VAL A 221 0.85 12.00 -2.95
C VAL A 221 -0.49 11.87 -2.23
N ILE A 222 -0.86 10.65 -1.86
CA ILE A 222 -1.95 10.36 -0.92
C ILE A 222 -1.33 9.64 0.28
N ILE A 223 -1.32 10.29 1.43
CA ILE A 223 -0.75 9.70 2.65
C ILE A 223 -1.86 8.99 3.42
N ARG A 224 -1.72 7.68 3.61
CA ARG A 224 -2.70 6.85 4.31
C ARG A 224 -2.33 6.65 5.77
N HIS A 225 -3.33 6.68 6.64
CA HIS A 225 -3.18 6.30 8.04
C HIS A 225 -4.32 5.38 8.47
N LEU A 226 -3.97 4.16 8.89
CA LEU A 226 -4.92 3.22 9.51
C LEU A 226 -4.98 3.47 11.00
N VAL A 227 -6.13 3.88 11.50
CA VAL A 227 -6.38 4.06 12.91
C VAL A 227 -6.43 2.71 13.61
N LEU A 228 -5.57 2.52 14.60
CA LEU A 228 -5.56 1.32 15.44
C LEU A 228 -6.52 1.49 16.62
N PRO A 229 -7.47 0.56 16.84
CA PRO A 229 -8.41 0.64 17.95
C PRO A 229 -7.72 0.75 19.31
N GLY A 230 -8.17 1.69 20.15
CA GLY A 230 -7.56 2.01 21.43
C GLY A 230 -6.29 2.87 21.36
N ARG A 231 -5.92 3.40 20.17
CA ARG A 231 -4.71 4.20 19.96
C ARG A 231 -4.98 5.51 19.21
N ILE A 232 -6.05 6.19 19.60
CA ILE A 232 -6.36 7.53 19.09
C ILE A 232 -5.26 8.55 19.45
N ASP A 233 -4.55 8.32 20.57
CA ASP A 233 -3.36 9.07 20.95
C ASP A 233 -2.27 9.06 19.85
N ASP A 234 -1.99 7.91 19.25
CA ASP A 234 -1.03 7.79 18.15
C ASP A 234 -1.56 8.41 16.86
N THR A 235 -2.86 8.23 16.56
CA THR A 235 -3.52 8.90 15.44
C THR A 235 -3.37 10.42 15.54
N ARG A 236 -3.56 11.00 16.73
CA ARG A 236 -3.38 12.45 16.95
C ARG A 236 -1.96 12.90 16.64
N LEU A 237 -0.92 12.12 17.05
CA LEU A 237 0.47 12.41 16.68
C LEU A 237 0.70 12.40 15.16
N VAL A 238 0.06 11.46 14.46
CA VAL A 238 0.14 11.38 13.00
C VAL A 238 -0.54 12.58 12.36
N LEU A 239 -1.76 12.93 12.78
CA LEU A 239 -2.53 14.07 12.24
C LEU A 239 -1.81 15.40 12.50
N ASP A 240 -1.20 15.59 13.68
CA ASP A 240 -0.36 16.75 13.98
C ASP A 240 0.79 16.90 12.97
N TRP A 241 1.47 15.79 12.69
CA TRP A 241 2.56 15.84 11.71
C TRP A 241 2.05 16.11 10.30
N LEU A 242 0.96 15.47 9.88
CA LEU A 242 0.34 15.67 8.57
C LEU A 242 -0.13 17.10 8.38
N LYS A 243 -0.80 17.69 9.39
CA LYS A 243 -1.25 19.10 9.33
C LYS A 243 -0.11 20.07 9.13
N ASN A 244 0.99 19.86 9.85
CA ASN A 244 2.14 20.76 9.80
C ASN A 244 3.02 20.61 8.55
N HIS A 245 2.96 19.47 7.82
CA HIS A 245 3.92 19.18 6.75
C HIS A 245 3.29 18.83 5.40
N ALA A 246 2.07 18.29 5.39
CA ALA A 246 1.45 17.71 4.22
C ALA A 246 0.16 18.43 3.76
N ASP A 247 -0.49 19.21 4.62
CA ASP A 247 -1.74 19.92 4.29
C ASP A 247 -1.55 20.85 3.09
N GLY A 248 -2.45 20.77 2.11
CA GLY A 248 -2.36 21.47 0.83
C GLY A 248 -1.30 20.95 -0.16
N LYS A 249 -0.45 19.97 0.24
CA LYS A 249 0.60 19.38 -0.60
C LYS A 249 0.33 17.93 -0.99
N ALA A 250 -0.43 17.23 -0.15
CA ALA A 250 -0.82 15.85 -0.33
C ALA A 250 -2.28 15.65 0.06
N CYS A 251 -2.92 14.64 -0.50
CA CYS A 251 -4.19 14.15 0.03
C CYS A 251 -3.93 13.29 1.26
N ILE A 252 -4.83 13.34 2.22
CA ILE A 252 -4.81 12.51 3.42
C ILE A 252 -5.92 11.46 3.30
N SER A 253 -5.61 10.19 3.57
CA SER A 253 -6.59 9.11 3.64
C SER A 253 -6.59 8.51 5.03
N LEU A 254 -7.67 8.73 5.78
CA LEU A 254 -7.84 8.22 7.13
C LEU A 254 -8.72 6.98 7.12
N MET A 255 -8.12 5.84 7.42
CA MET A 255 -8.80 4.54 7.37
C MET A 255 -9.22 4.11 8.78
N SER A 256 -10.51 3.87 8.99
CA SER A 256 -11.10 3.41 10.26
C SER A 256 -11.41 1.92 10.27
N GLN A 257 -11.22 1.22 9.15
CA GLN A 257 -11.61 -0.16 8.96
C GLN A 257 -10.49 -1.15 9.32
N TYR A 258 -9.94 -1.03 10.55
CA TYR A 258 -9.06 -2.06 11.07
C TYR A 258 -9.83 -3.38 11.23
N THR A 259 -9.31 -4.45 10.63
CA THR A 259 -9.91 -5.79 10.71
C THR A 259 -8.93 -6.77 11.36
N PRO A 260 -9.32 -7.42 12.46
CA PRO A 260 -8.53 -8.51 13.03
C PRO A 260 -8.31 -9.63 12.01
N VAL A 261 -7.08 -10.11 11.93
CA VAL A 261 -6.71 -11.23 11.05
C VAL A 261 -6.40 -12.44 11.91
N GLU A 262 -7.24 -13.46 11.80
CA GLU A 262 -7.00 -14.74 12.46
C GLU A 262 -5.94 -15.52 11.69
N VAL A 263 -5.02 -16.12 12.43
CA VAL A 263 -3.99 -17.01 11.89
C VAL A 263 -4.03 -18.35 12.65
N SER A 264 -3.60 -19.41 11.99
CA SER A 264 -3.67 -20.76 12.55
C SER A 264 -2.30 -21.46 12.52
N GLU A 265 -2.18 -22.61 13.23
CA GLU A 265 -1.00 -23.47 13.17
C GLU A 265 -0.74 -24.04 11.76
N LYS A 266 -1.67 -23.91 10.82
CA LYS A 266 -1.43 -24.23 9.39
C LYS A 266 -0.57 -23.18 8.71
N ASP A 267 -0.68 -21.92 9.19
CA ASP A 267 0.01 -20.77 8.59
C ASP A 267 1.32 -20.45 9.31
N PHE A 268 1.36 -20.61 10.63
CA PHE A 268 2.49 -20.17 11.47
C PHE A 268 2.82 -21.23 12.55
N SER A 269 4.08 -21.28 13.01
CA SER A 269 4.46 -22.08 14.17
C SER A 269 3.82 -21.49 15.45
N LYS A 270 3.78 -22.29 16.51
CA LYS A 270 3.25 -21.82 17.81
C LYS A 270 4.00 -20.61 18.33
N GLU A 271 5.33 -20.62 18.21
CA GLU A 271 6.20 -19.52 18.64
C GLU A 271 5.92 -18.24 17.83
N GLU A 272 5.68 -18.37 16.51
CA GLU A 272 5.30 -17.24 15.67
C GLU A 272 3.93 -16.68 16.06
N ILE A 273 2.94 -17.54 16.35
CA ILE A 273 1.60 -17.14 16.82
C ILE A 273 1.71 -16.39 18.16
N GLU A 274 2.39 -16.94 19.16
CA GLU A 274 2.61 -16.31 20.46
C GLU A 274 3.33 -14.95 20.33
N SER A 275 4.36 -14.87 19.48
CA SER A 275 5.06 -13.62 19.20
C SER A 275 4.15 -12.57 18.56
N ARG A 276 3.25 -13.02 17.66
CA ARG A 276 2.28 -12.17 16.97
C ARG A 276 1.23 -11.65 17.97
N GLU A 277 0.65 -12.53 18.79
CA GLU A 277 -0.31 -12.18 19.84
C GLU A 277 0.28 -11.17 20.84
N LYS A 278 1.53 -11.36 21.25
CA LYS A 278 2.24 -10.40 22.10
C LYS A 278 2.35 -9.03 21.43
N SER A 279 2.68 -8.99 20.14
CA SER A 279 2.77 -7.73 19.37
C SER A 279 1.42 -7.02 19.28
N LEU A 280 0.32 -7.76 19.18
CA LEU A 280 -1.03 -7.22 19.08
C LEU A 280 -1.55 -6.62 20.40
N GLN A 281 -0.86 -6.85 21.54
CA GLN A 281 -1.20 -6.23 22.84
C GLN A 281 -0.90 -4.71 22.87
N SER A 282 -0.16 -4.18 21.90
CA SER A 282 0.17 -2.74 21.81
C SER A 282 -1.03 -1.85 21.46
N PHE A 283 -2.15 -2.45 21.08
CA PHE A 283 -3.45 -1.81 20.78
C PHE A 283 -4.60 -2.80 21.01
N GLN A 284 -5.84 -2.38 20.78
CA GLN A 284 -7.00 -3.27 20.98
C GLN A 284 -7.28 -4.04 19.69
N HIS A 285 -6.96 -5.35 19.68
CA HIS A 285 -7.11 -6.23 18.51
C HIS A 285 -8.59 -6.62 18.29
N ARG A 286 -9.40 -5.65 17.87
CA ARG A 286 -10.84 -5.76 17.55
C ARG A 286 -11.25 -4.75 16.50
N LEU A 287 -12.43 -4.85 15.97
CA LEU A 287 -13.02 -3.79 15.16
C LEU A 287 -13.14 -2.49 15.96
N MET A 288 -13.09 -1.37 15.28
CA MET A 288 -13.34 -0.06 15.86
C MET A 288 -14.79 0.03 16.35
N ASN A 289 -15.00 0.65 17.51
CA ASN A 289 -16.34 0.90 18.04
C ASN A 289 -16.84 2.31 17.66
N GLN A 290 -18.14 2.55 17.88
CA GLN A 290 -18.79 3.81 17.54
C GLN A 290 -18.17 5.02 18.25
N ASN A 291 -17.82 4.89 19.55
CA ASN A 291 -17.24 6.01 20.30
C ASN A 291 -15.88 6.44 19.73
N GLU A 292 -15.04 5.47 19.36
CA GLU A 292 -13.75 5.74 18.72
C GLU A 292 -13.94 6.39 17.35
N PHE A 293 -14.93 5.92 16.58
CA PHE A 293 -15.25 6.52 15.29
C PHE A 293 -15.77 7.96 15.42
N ASP A 294 -16.62 8.23 16.42
CA ASP A 294 -17.11 9.58 16.70
C ASP A 294 -15.94 10.51 17.12
N GLU A 295 -14.97 9.99 17.89
CA GLU A 295 -13.75 10.74 18.22
C GLU A 295 -12.92 11.05 16.96
N ILE A 296 -12.77 10.09 16.03
CA ILE A 296 -12.09 10.31 14.75
C ILE A 296 -12.81 11.38 13.94
N ARG A 297 -14.13 11.38 13.88
CA ARG A 297 -14.90 12.42 13.18
C ARG A 297 -14.66 13.81 13.78
N ASN A 298 -14.61 13.92 15.12
CA ASN A 298 -14.26 15.17 15.78
C ASN A 298 -12.82 15.62 15.42
N LEU A 299 -11.86 14.69 15.30
CA LEU A 299 -10.51 15.01 14.83
C LEU A 299 -10.51 15.49 13.37
N ILE A 300 -11.28 14.87 12.49
CA ILE A 300 -11.43 15.30 11.10
C ILE A 300 -11.89 16.75 11.03
N ASP A 301 -12.90 17.11 11.83
CA ASP A 301 -13.42 18.49 11.90
C ASP A 301 -12.39 19.45 12.54
N GLU A 302 -11.69 19.03 13.60
CA GLU A 302 -10.65 19.81 14.29
C GLU A 302 -9.49 20.15 13.37
N TYR A 303 -8.94 19.16 12.65
CA TYR A 303 -7.78 19.37 11.77
C TYR A 303 -8.13 20.05 10.46
N ASN A 304 -9.34 19.87 9.94
CA ASN A 304 -9.85 20.51 8.72
C ASN A 304 -8.81 20.54 7.59
N PHE A 305 -8.42 19.36 7.10
CA PHE A 305 -7.47 19.20 5.99
C PHE A 305 -8.09 19.68 4.67
N GLU A 306 -7.27 20.25 3.78
CA GLU A 306 -7.72 20.72 2.46
C GLU A 306 -8.19 19.55 1.57
N TYR A 307 -7.45 18.44 1.57
CA TYR A 307 -7.78 17.22 0.82
C TYR A 307 -7.82 16.02 1.77
N LEU A 308 -9.00 15.56 2.13
CA LEU A 308 -9.20 14.43 3.04
C LEU A 308 -10.18 13.41 2.47
N PHE A 309 -9.78 12.15 2.50
CA PHE A 309 -10.64 10.97 2.34
C PHE A 309 -10.74 10.25 3.69
N TYR A 310 -11.91 9.75 4.02
CA TYR A 310 -12.07 8.88 5.19
C TYR A 310 -13.11 7.78 4.91
N GLN A 311 -12.97 6.68 5.62
CA GLN A 311 -13.88 5.54 5.51
C GLN A 311 -14.97 5.66 6.56
N GLU A 312 -16.24 5.38 6.19
CA GLU A 312 -17.33 5.24 7.15
C GLU A 312 -17.15 3.94 7.94
N LEU A 313 -17.67 3.94 9.18
CA LEU A 313 -17.61 2.74 10.02
C LEU A 313 -18.49 1.63 9.45
N THR A 314 -17.96 0.44 9.33
CA THR A 314 -18.70 -0.76 8.93
C THR A 314 -18.28 -1.94 9.80
N SER A 315 -19.18 -2.88 10.00
CA SER A 315 -18.92 -4.17 10.63
C SER A 315 -18.58 -5.27 9.63
N ASP A 316 -18.60 -4.94 8.34
CA ASP A 316 -18.25 -5.86 7.27
C ASP A 316 -16.75 -6.16 7.28
N THR A 317 -16.38 -7.39 6.96
CA THR A 317 -14.99 -7.88 6.91
C THR A 317 -14.68 -8.61 5.61
N ASP A 318 -15.55 -8.55 4.62
CA ASP A 318 -15.47 -9.32 3.36
C ASP A 318 -14.33 -8.85 2.43
N TRP A 319 -13.62 -7.77 2.81
CA TRP A 319 -12.43 -7.30 2.06
C TRP A 319 -11.13 -8.06 2.35
N LEU A 320 -11.12 -9.00 3.34
CA LEU A 320 -9.92 -9.80 3.63
C LEU A 320 -9.61 -10.72 2.45
N PRO A 321 -8.37 -10.68 1.92
CA PRO A 321 -8.01 -11.49 0.77
C PRO A 321 -7.70 -12.95 1.15
N ASP A 322 -7.96 -13.85 0.18
CA ASP A 322 -7.45 -15.22 0.20
C ASP A 322 -6.69 -15.51 -1.10
N PHE A 323 -5.37 -15.36 -1.07
CA PHE A 323 -4.49 -15.54 -2.24
C PHE A 323 -4.33 -17.01 -2.67
N ASN A 324 -4.98 -17.97 -2.01
CA ASN A 324 -5.13 -19.32 -2.53
C ASN A 324 -6.17 -19.40 -3.65
N LYS A 325 -7.11 -18.44 -3.69
CA LYS A 325 -8.17 -18.38 -4.70
C LYS A 325 -7.73 -17.55 -5.90
N PHE A 326 -8.16 -17.96 -7.10
CA PHE A 326 -7.94 -17.16 -8.31
C PHE A 326 -8.49 -15.73 -8.18
N GLN A 327 -9.63 -15.57 -7.51
CA GLN A 327 -10.23 -14.30 -7.13
C GLN A 327 -10.00 -14.08 -5.62
N PRO A 328 -8.88 -13.42 -5.22
CA PRO A 328 -8.54 -13.27 -3.80
C PRO A 328 -9.51 -12.42 -2.99
N PHE A 329 -10.12 -11.42 -3.62
CA PHE A 329 -11.06 -10.49 -3.01
C PHE A 329 -12.49 -10.79 -3.48
N SER A 330 -13.52 -10.21 -2.84
CA SER A 330 -14.89 -10.31 -3.31
C SER A 330 -15.05 -9.73 -4.73
N ASN A 331 -16.04 -10.22 -5.49
CA ASN A 331 -16.29 -9.76 -6.87
C ASN A 331 -16.70 -8.28 -6.96
N GLU A 332 -17.21 -7.71 -5.88
CA GLU A 332 -17.54 -6.29 -5.80
C GLU A 332 -16.30 -5.40 -5.67
N LEU A 333 -15.25 -5.94 -5.02
CA LEU A 333 -14.02 -5.20 -4.76
C LEU A 333 -12.94 -5.40 -5.82
N SER A 334 -12.97 -6.48 -6.59
CA SER A 334 -11.95 -6.71 -7.59
C SER A 334 -12.36 -7.65 -8.72
N LYS A 335 -11.61 -7.54 -9.83
CA LYS A 335 -11.64 -8.47 -10.96
C LYS A 335 -10.23 -8.92 -11.26
N THR A 336 -9.92 -10.19 -11.01
CA THR A 336 -8.59 -10.75 -11.25
C THR A 336 -8.29 -10.85 -12.74
N ILE A 337 -7.14 -10.32 -13.15
CA ILE A 337 -6.61 -10.37 -14.52
C ILE A 337 -5.52 -11.44 -14.62
N TRP A 338 -4.69 -11.56 -13.61
CA TRP A 338 -3.59 -12.53 -13.54
C TRP A 338 -3.44 -13.07 -12.11
N HIS A 339 -3.10 -14.36 -11.99
CA HIS A 339 -2.88 -15.01 -10.70
C HIS A 339 -1.70 -15.98 -10.77
N TRP A 340 -0.94 -16.07 -9.69
CA TRP A 340 0.32 -16.79 -9.61
C TRP A 340 0.21 -18.30 -9.94
N ASN A 341 -0.90 -18.95 -9.61
CA ASN A 341 -1.11 -20.38 -9.87
C ASN A 341 -1.78 -20.66 -11.23
N GLY A 342 -2.25 -19.64 -11.95
CA GLY A 342 -2.84 -19.76 -13.28
C GLY A 342 -4.19 -20.52 -13.34
N GLU A 343 -4.69 -21.00 -12.22
CA GLU A 343 -6.00 -21.68 -12.14
C GLU A 343 -7.13 -20.63 -12.08
N ARG A 344 -8.17 -20.81 -12.92
CA ARG A 344 -9.37 -19.99 -12.97
C ARG A 344 -10.50 -20.64 -12.19
#